data_0776187af4eaa00bf07ee15555c0264f
#
_entry.id   0776187af4eaa00bf07ee15555c0264f
#
_cell.length_a   1.000
_cell.length_b   1.000
_cell.length_c   1.000
_cell.angle_alpha   90.00
_cell.angle_beta   90.00
_cell.angle_gamma   90.00
#
_symmetry.space_group_name_H-M   'P 1'
#
loop_
_entity.id
_entity.type
_entity.pdbx_description
1 polymer ?
#
loop_
_entity_poly.entity_id
_entity_poly.type
_entity_poly.pdbx_seq_one_letter_code
_entity_poly.pdbx_strand_id
1 'polypeptide(L)'
;MRMPSAPTFTIAAGLAAMALAFFSNAGAQDQPLAETAPKRLSSAIFAGGCFWCVESDFDKVDGVIDTVSGYTGGEIANPTYKQVSKENTGHYEAVKVTYDPDLVSYDTLVEYFFRHVDPTDPYGQFCDKGDSYRTAIFVNTDDERAVAEAEIAEIETSGVPKAPIVTR
;
A
#
# COMPACT_ATOMS: atom_id res chain seq x y z
N MET A 1 -51.48 -29.39 59.23
CA MET A 1 -52.49 -28.92 60.20
C MET A 1 -52.77 -27.44 59.94
N ARG A 2 -53.99 -27.13 59.57
CA ARG A 2 -54.66 -25.82 59.45
C ARG A 2 -54.28 -24.92 58.19
N MET A 3 -55.08 -25.02 57.17
CA MET A 3 -55.71 -23.86 56.54
C MET A 3 -56.66 -23.19 57.54
N PRO A 4 -57.08 -21.98 57.42
CA PRO A 4 -57.77 -21.30 56.29
C PRO A 4 -57.36 -19.81 56.19
N SER A 5 -57.84 -18.91 55.37
CA SER A 5 -59.13 -18.65 54.77
C SER A 5 -58.97 -17.46 53.79
N ALA A 6 -59.59 -17.49 52.64
CA ALA A 6 -59.97 -16.28 51.93
C ALA A 6 -61.14 -15.57 52.67
N PRO A 7 -61.36 -14.32 52.50
CA PRO A 7 -62.18 -13.72 51.44
C PRO A 7 -61.70 -12.28 51.12
N THR A 8 -62.16 -11.49 50.25
CA THR A 8 -63.47 -11.07 49.77
C THR A 8 -63.31 -10.14 48.57
N PHE A 9 -64.15 -10.32 47.60
CA PHE A 9 -64.34 -9.43 46.44
C PHE A 9 -64.86 -8.05 46.86
N THR A 10 -64.34 -6.99 46.25
CA THR A 10 -65.08 -5.71 46.15
C THR A 10 -64.87 -5.13 44.75
N ILE A 11 -65.98 -5.10 44.03
CA ILE A 11 -66.12 -4.44 42.74
C ILE A 11 -66.35 -2.95 43.00
N ALA A 12 -65.53 -2.09 42.38
CA ALA A 12 -65.81 -0.68 42.25
C ALA A 12 -65.65 -0.29 40.77
N ALA A 13 -66.77 0.04 40.18
CA ALA A 13 -66.89 0.61 38.87
C ALA A 13 -66.43 2.07 38.85
N GLY A 14 -65.74 2.47 37.79
CA GLY A 14 -65.46 3.89 37.64
C GLY A 14 -64.56 4.26 36.48
N LEU A 15 -65.19 4.75 35.40
CA LEU A 15 -64.72 5.75 34.42
C LEU A 15 -63.66 5.36 33.40
N ALA A 16 -64.13 5.20 32.18
CA ALA A 16 -63.40 5.26 30.92
C ALA A 16 -62.69 6.63 30.79
N ALA A 17 -61.38 6.62 30.76
CA ALA A 17 -60.55 7.71 30.25
C ALA A 17 -59.91 7.25 28.94
N MET A 18 -60.40 7.82 27.86
CA MET A 18 -59.90 7.61 26.49
C MET A 18 -58.58 8.31 26.35
N ALA A 19 -57.47 7.57 26.50
CA ALA A 19 -56.12 8.08 26.27
C ALA A 19 -55.86 8.03 24.76
N LEU A 20 -55.86 9.19 24.11
CA LEU A 20 -55.31 9.39 22.77
C LEU A 20 -53.83 9.07 22.79
N ALA A 21 -53.44 7.92 22.24
CA ALA A 21 -52.08 7.61 21.98
C ALA A 21 -51.55 8.49 20.83
N PHE A 22 -50.78 9.50 21.17
CA PHE A 22 -49.93 10.19 20.21
C PHE A 22 -48.85 9.21 19.74
N PHE A 23 -49.00 8.66 18.56
CA PHE A 23 -47.90 8.02 17.85
C PHE A 23 -46.88 9.10 17.50
N SER A 24 -45.86 9.24 18.34
CA SER A 24 -44.64 9.98 17.98
C SER A 24 -44.00 9.24 16.84
N ASN A 25 -44.15 9.79 15.64
CA ASN A 25 -43.39 9.38 14.45
C ASN A 25 -41.90 9.69 14.75
N ALA A 26 -41.17 8.68 15.19
CA ALA A 26 -39.73 8.76 15.29
C ALA A 26 -39.18 8.91 13.86
N GLY A 27 -38.93 10.15 13.47
CA GLY A 27 -38.28 10.46 12.21
C GLY A 27 -36.98 9.68 12.14
N ALA A 28 -36.84 8.84 11.12
CA ALA A 28 -35.55 8.26 10.76
C ALA A 28 -34.61 9.43 10.56
N GLN A 29 -33.65 9.57 11.46
CA GLN A 29 -32.53 10.47 11.25
C GLN A 29 -31.71 9.89 10.11
N ASP A 30 -31.78 10.50 8.93
CA ASP A 30 -30.79 10.36 7.89
C ASP A 30 -29.43 10.75 8.50
N GLN A 31 -28.71 9.75 8.99
CA GLN A 31 -27.30 9.96 9.29
C GLN A 31 -26.62 10.21 7.95
N PRO A 32 -25.97 11.36 7.75
CA PRO A 32 -25.15 11.55 6.58
C PRO A 32 -24.11 10.42 6.54
N LEU A 33 -24.07 9.68 5.43
CA LEU A 33 -22.98 8.75 5.16
C LEU A 33 -21.71 9.56 5.35
N ALA A 34 -20.87 9.15 6.30
CA ALA A 34 -19.58 9.77 6.51
C ALA A 34 -18.84 9.68 5.16
N GLU A 35 -18.73 10.81 4.49
CA GLU A 35 -17.94 10.97 3.27
C GLU A 35 -16.50 10.64 3.68
N THR A 36 -16.05 9.43 3.34
CA THR A 36 -14.67 9.02 3.61
C THR A 36 -13.78 9.96 2.82
N ALA A 37 -12.94 10.72 3.53
CA ALA A 37 -11.95 11.58 2.91
C ALA A 37 -11.18 10.78 1.83
N PRO A 38 -10.85 11.39 0.69
CA PRO A 38 -10.15 10.69 -0.37
C PRO A 38 -8.85 10.09 0.19
N LYS A 39 -8.68 8.80 -0.02
CA LYS A 39 -7.51 8.06 0.43
C LYS A 39 -6.26 8.65 -0.22
N ARG A 40 -5.30 9.08 0.58
CA ARG A 40 -4.06 9.68 0.10
C ARG A 40 -3.07 8.58 -0.25
N LEU A 41 -2.94 8.29 -1.55
CA LEU A 41 -1.96 7.35 -2.06
C LEU A 41 -0.60 8.01 -2.26
N SER A 42 0.45 7.24 -2.14
CA SER A 42 1.84 7.61 -2.42
C SER A 42 2.39 6.77 -3.57
N SER A 43 3.53 7.16 -4.13
CA SER A 43 4.17 6.37 -5.18
C SER A 43 5.68 6.32 -5.00
N ALA A 44 6.28 5.18 -5.36
CA ALA A 44 7.71 4.94 -5.40
C ALA A 44 8.10 4.38 -6.77
N ILE A 45 9.38 4.51 -7.17
CA ILE A 45 9.87 4.00 -8.46
C ILE A 45 11.13 3.18 -8.21
N PHE A 46 11.09 1.91 -8.64
CA PHE A 46 12.16 0.94 -8.49
C PHE A 46 12.59 0.37 -9.85
N ALA A 47 13.89 0.25 -10.06
CA ALA A 47 14.49 -0.48 -11.17
C ALA A 47 15.27 -1.68 -10.63
N GLY A 48 14.94 -2.88 -11.06
CA GLY A 48 15.49 -4.13 -10.49
C GLY A 48 15.62 -5.24 -11.55
N GLY A 49 16.07 -4.92 -12.75
CA GLY A 49 16.13 -5.86 -13.87
C GLY A 49 14.88 -5.81 -14.73
N CYS A 50 14.42 -6.98 -15.18
CA CYS A 50 13.20 -7.06 -15.98
C CYS A 50 12.00 -6.46 -15.22
N PHE A 51 11.43 -5.40 -15.75
CA PHE A 51 10.34 -4.68 -15.08
C PHE A 51 9.09 -5.55 -14.85
N TRP A 52 8.80 -6.55 -15.69
CA TRP A 52 7.68 -7.47 -15.46
C TRP A 52 7.90 -8.37 -14.23
N CYS A 53 9.17 -8.72 -13.92
CA CYS A 53 9.49 -9.46 -12.71
C CYS A 53 9.28 -8.58 -11.47
N VAL A 54 9.80 -7.37 -11.49
CA VAL A 54 9.65 -6.39 -10.41
C VAL A 54 8.18 -6.04 -10.17
N GLU A 55 7.42 -5.80 -11.25
CA GLU A 55 5.97 -5.57 -11.19
C GLU A 55 5.25 -6.73 -10.50
N SER A 56 5.49 -7.97 -10.98
CA SER A 56 4.91 -9.18 -10.38
C SER A 56 5.29 -9.39 -8.91
N ASP A 57 6.44 -8.90 -8.47
CA ASP A 57 6.83 -9.01 -7.07
C ASP A 57 6.09 -7.97 -6.22
N PHE A 58 6.03 -6.71 -6.64
CA PHE A 58 5.31 -5.68 -5.90
C PHE A 58 3.78 -5.88 -5.87
N ASP A 59 3.19 -6.50 -6.88
CA ASP A 59 1.77 -6.86 -6.91
C ASP A 59 1.35 -7.79 -5.76
N LYS A 60 2.30 -8.46 -5.11
CA LYS A 60 2.06 -9.37 -3.98
C LYS A 60 2.11 -8.67 -2.62
N VAL A 61 2.50 -7.40 -2.58
CA VAL A 61 2.69 -6.66 -1.33
C VAL A 61 1.36 -6.07 -0.87
N ASP A 62 0.92 -6.47 0.32
CA ASP A 62 -0.26 -5.89 0.93
C ASP A 62 -0.09 -4.38 1.13
N GLY A 63 -1.03 -3.59 0.63
CA GLY A 63 -0.98 -2.13 0.66
C GLY A 63 -0.50 -1.50 -0.65
N VAL A 64 0.06 -2.27 -1.58
CA VAL A 64 0.25 -1.85 -2.97
C VAL A 64 -1.11 -1.85 -3.67
N ILE A 65 -1.41 -0.78 -4.39
CA ILE A 65 -2.71 -0.55 -5.04
C ILE A 65 -2.61 -0.73 -6.55
N ASP A 66 -1.47 -0.35 -7.13
CA ASP A 66 -1.25 -0.40 -8.57
C ASP A 66 0.24 -0.38 -8.87
N THR A 67 0.65 -1.09 -9.91
CA THR A 67 2.02 -1.11 -10.42
C THR A 67 2.01 -0.83 -11.92
N VAL A 68 2.99 -0.08 -12.40
CA VAL A 68 3.09 0.28 -13.82
C VAL A 68 4.54 0.16 -14.27
N SER A 69 4.79 -0.80 -15.16
CA SER A 69 6.08 -0.94 -15.85
C SER A 69 6.33 0.19 -16.84
N GLY A 70 7.55 0.69 -16.88
CA GLY A 70 7.94 1.80 -17.75
C GLY A 70 9.45 2.05 -17.78
N TYR A 71 9.82 3.22 -18.24
CA TYR A 71 11.22 3.63 -18.41
C TYR A 71 11.49 4.96 -17.73
N THR A 72 12.64 5.07 -17.05
CA THR A 72 13.06 6.31 -16.39
C THR A 72 14.59 6.44 -16.35
N GLY A 73 15.09 7.60 -15.96
CA GLY A 73 16.52 7.86 -15.76
C GLY A 73 17.30 8.21 -17.02
N GLY A 74 16.74 8.03 -18.22
CA GLY A 74 17.38 8.38 -19.48
C GLY A 74 16.93 9.73 -20.05
N GLU A 75 17.50 10.12 -21.19
CA GLU A 75 17.30 11.44 -21.80
C GLU A 75 16.20 11.48 -22.88
N ILE A 76 15.84 10.32 -23.44
CA ILE A 76 14.87 10.24 -24.55
C ILE A 76 13.45 10.31 -24.00
N ALA A 77 12.69 11.33 -24.44
CA ALA A 77 11.27 11.42 -24.07
C ALA A 77 10.45 10.31 -24.73
N ASN A 78 9.59 9.64 -23.94
CA ASN A 78 8.71 8.55 -24.39
C ASN A 78 9.44 7.46 -25.21
N PRO A 79 10.48 6.84 -24.67
CA PRO A 79 11.25 5.84 -25.40
C PRO A 79 10.39 4.61 -25.68
N THR A 80 10.62 3.98 -26.82
CA THR A 80 10.04 2.67 -27.13
C THR A 80 10.90 1.55 -26.57
N TYR A 81 10.30 0.38 -26.34
CA TYR A 81 11.02 -0.83 -25.93
C TYR A 81 12.25 -1.11 -26.82
N LYS A 82 12.06 -0.98 -28.17
CA LYS A 82 13.15 -1.18 -29.13
C LYS A 82 14.32 -0.20 -28.98
N GLN A 83 14.06 1.00 -28.47
CA GLN A 83 15.12 1.98 -28.21
C GLN A 83 15.87 1.62 -26.94
N VAL A 84 15.15 1.31 -25.85
CA VAL A 84 15.77 0.97 -24.56
C VAL A 84 16.57 -0.31 -24.66
N SER A 85 16.04 -1.35 -25.28
CA SER A 85 16.71 -2.64 -25.47
C SER A 85 17.98 -2.59 -26.34
N LYS A 86 18.32 -1.44 -26.93
CA LYS A 86 19.61 -1.20 -27.59
C LYS A 86 20.68 -0.64 -26.65
N GLU A 87 20.39 -0.48 -25.38
CA GLU A 87 21.31 -0.08 -24.31
C GLU A 87 22.01 1.29 -24.52
N ASN A 88 21.39 2.20 -25.27
CA ASN A 88 22.00 3.50 -25.60
C ASN A 88 21.13 4.71 -25.24
N THR A 89 20.10 4.50 -24.44
CA THR A 89 19.14 5.54 -24.03
C THR A 89 19.38 6.10 -22.64
N GLY A 90 20.16 5.41 -21.82
CA GLY A 90 20.36 5.71 -20.40
C GLY A 90 19.15 5.37 -19.54
N HIS A 91 18.05 4.89 -20.12
CA HIS A 91 16.88 4.48 -19.37
C HIS A 91 17.07 3.15 -18.66
N TYR A 92 16.44 3.05 -17.48
CA TYR A 92 16.23 1.80 -16.77
C TYR A 92 14.84 1.25 -17.10
N GLU A 93 14.70 -0.06 -17.14
CA GLU A 93 13.41 -0.70 -16.93
C GLU A 93 13.02 -0.50 -15.46
N ALA A 94 11.88 0.09 -15.21
CA ALA A 94 11.46 0.46 -13.87
C ALA A 94 9.97 0.24 -13.66
N VAL A 95 9.57 0.10 -12.42
CA VAL A 95 8.18 -0.03 -11.99
C VAL A 95 7.83 1.14 -11.09
N LYS A 96 6.74 1.83 -11.42
CA LYS A 96 6.08 2.78 -10.54
C LYS A 96 5.09 2.00 -9.67
N VAL A 97 5.32 2.00 -8.37
CA VAL A 97 4.48 1.38 -7.35
C VAL A 97 3.60 2.45 -6.71
N THR A 98 2.29 2.35 -6.84
CA THR A 98 1.33 3.18 -6.13
C THR A 98 0.82 2.42 -4.90
N TYR A 99 0.93 3.01 -3.72
CA TYR A 99 0.63 2.33 -2.47
C TYR A 99 -0.13 3.20 -1.48
N ASP A 100 -0.76 2.56 -0.52
CA ASP A 100 -1.42 3.19 0.62
C ASP A 100 -0.43 3.30 1.79
N PRO A 101 0.01 4.50 2.16
CA PRO A 101 0.97 4.67 3.24
C PRO A 101 0.43 4.33 4.63
N ASP A 102 -0.89 4.17 4.77
CA ASP A 102 -1.50 3.70 6.02
C ASP A 102 -1.43 2.16 6.16
N LEU A 103 -1.14 1.43 5.07
CA LEU A 103 -1.03 -0.03 5.05
C LEU A 103 0.41 -0.53 4.89
N VAL A 104 1.21 0.14 4.07
CA VAL A 104 2.62 -0.21 3.84
C VAL A 104 3.47 1.05 3.78
N SER A 105 4.60 1.07 4.48
CA SER A 105 5.53 2.21 4.47
C SER A 105 6.47 2.19 3.27
N TYR A 106 7.03 3.34 2.92
CA TYR A 106 8.10 3.42 1.92
C TYR A 106 9.33 2.58 2.32
N ASP A 107 9.70 2.62 3.58
CA ASP A 107 10.77 1.81 4.17
C ASP A 107 10.55 0.30 3.93
N THR A 108 9.35 -0.20 4.20
CA THR A 108 8.98 -1.60 3.91
C THR A 108 9.11 -1.95 2.43
N LEU A 109 8.75 -1.02 1.52
CA LEU A 109 8.89 -1.23 0.07
C LEU A 109 10.36 -1.27 -0.35
N VAL A 110 11.23 -0.44 0.24
CA VAL A 110 12.68 -0.45 -0.01
C VAL A 110 13.32 -1.75 0.50
N GLU A 111 12.97 -2.19 1.72
CA GLU A 111 13.42 -3.48 2.25
C GLU A 111 12.96 -4.64 1.34
N TYR A 112 11.69 -4.62 0.95
CA TYR A 112 11.13 -5.63 0.04
C TYR A 112 11.88 -5.67 -1.30
N PHE A 113 12.18 -4.51 -1.89
CA PHE A 113 12.96 -4.41 -3.12
C PHE A 113 14.32 -5.09 -2.99
N PHE A 114 15.10 -4.78 -1.95
CA PHE A 114 16.42 -5.36 -1.75
C PHE A 114 16.42 -6.87 -1.48
N ARG A 115 15.31 -7.43 -1.02
CA ARG A 115 15.13 -8.89 -0.87
C ARG A 115 14.91 -9.62 -2.20
N HIS A 116 14.58 -8.89 -3.28
CA HIS A 116 14.21 -9.46 -4.59
C HIS A 116 15.21 -9.14 -5.69
N VAL A 117 16.28 -8.40 -5.40
CA VAL A 117 17.33 -8.07 -6.36
C VAL A 117 18.71 -8.52 -5.87
N ASP A 118 19.67 -8.65 -6.79
CA ASP A 118 21.09 -8.68 -6.45
C ASP A 118 21.65 -7.24 -6.49
N PRO A 119 21.80 -6.56 -5.35
CA PRO A 119 22.24 -5.18 -5.32
C PRO A 119 23.73 -5.02 -5.63
N THR A 120 24.45 -6.12 -5.80
CA THR A 120 25.91 -6.13 -6.04
C THR A 120 26.29 -6.34 -7.52
N ASP A 121 25.31 -6.62 -8.39
CA ASP A 121 25.55 -6.83 -9.83
C ASP A 121 25.57 -5.49 -10.60
N PRO A 122 26.72 -5.03 -11.09
CA PRO A 122 26.82 -3.76 -11.82
C PRO A 122 26.36 -3.84 -13.28
N TYR A 123 26.05 -5.05 -13.78
CA TYR A 123 25.80 -5.30 -15.21
C TYR A 123 24.36 -5.70 -15.54
N GLY A 124 23.48 -5.73 -14.55
CA GLY A 124 22.09 -6.10 -14.74
C GLY A 124 21.54 -6.91 -13.57
N GLN A 125 20.60 -7.80 -13.82
CA GLN A 125 20.01 -8.67 -12.82
C GLN A 125 19.85 -10.09 -13.36
N PHE A 126 20.33 -11.07 -12.59
CA PHE A 126 20.19 -12.50 -12.91
C PHE A 126 20.58 -12.84 -14.37
N CYS A 127 19.60 -13.21 -15.20
CA CYS A 127 19.80 -13.56 -16.60
C CYS A 127 19.78 -12.35 -17.55
N ASP A 128 19.26 -11.22 -17.09
CA ASP A 128 19.10 -10.00 -17.89
C ASP A 128 20.32 -9.09 -17.68
N LYS A 129 21.08 -8.87 -18.75
CA LYS A 129 22.30 -8.07 -18.71
C LYS A 129 22.16 -6.88 -19.65
N GLY A 130 22.65 -5.75 -19.19
CA GLY A 130 22.62 -4.47 -19.88
C GLY A 130 22.33 -3.30 -18.96
N ASP A 131 22.56 -2.10 -19.46
CA ASP A 131 22.43 -0.86 -18.67
C ASP A 131 21.00 -0.60 -18.19
N SER A 132 20.01 -1.04 -18.96
CA SER A 132 18.60 -0.90 -18.62
C SER A 132 18.15 -1.83 -17.48
N TYR A 133 18.90 -2.89 -17.19
CA TYR A 133 18.57 -3.90 -16.17
C TYR A 133 19.31 -3.72 -14.84
N ARG A 134 20.06 -2.63 -14.67
CA ARG A 134 20.73 -2.33 -13.40
C ARG A 134 19.74 -1.94 -12.30
N THR A 135 20.15 -2.09 -11.04
CA THR A 135 19.34 -1.68 -9.90
C THR A 135 19.42 -0.17 -9.64
N ALA A 136 18.28 0.44 -9.35
CA ALA A 136 18.18 1.83 -8.89
C ALA A 136 16.87 2.09 -8.12
N ILE A 137 16.91 3.06 -7.20
CA ILE A 137 15.75 3.60 -6.51
C ILE A 137 15.64 5.08 -6.87
N PHE A 138 14.53 5.48 -7.50
CA PHE A 138 14.30 6.87 -7.90
C PHE A 138 13.52 7.59 -6.81
N VAL A 139 14.20 8.49 -6.11
CA VAL A 139 13.64 9.22 -4.97
C VAL A 139 13.09 10.58 -5.38
N ASN A 140 11.99 11.01 -4.77
CA ASN A 140 11.35 12.30 -5.01
C ASN A 140 11.62 13.31 -3.89
N THR A 141 12.05 12.84 -2.72
CA THR A 141 12.26 13.66 -1.53
C THR A 141 13.55 13.28 -0.83
N ASP A 142 14.05 14.18 0.03
CA ASP A 142 15.23 13.89 0.87
C ASP A 142 14.92 12.81 1.93
N ASP A 143 13.66 12.71 2.37
CA ASP A 143 13.23 11.66 3.31
C ASP A 143 13.29 10.27 2.63
N GLU A 144 12.78 10.13 1.39
CA GLU A 144 12.90 8.89 0.62
C GLU A 144 14.38 8.52 0.38
N ARG A 145 15.21 9.49 0.08
CA ARG A 145 16.66 9.28 -0.06
C ARG A 145 17.29 8.75 1.22
N ALA A 146 16.96 9.38 2.35
CA ALA A 146 17.51 8.98 3.65
C ALA A 146 17.11 7.54 4.01
N VAL A 147 15.88 7.13 3.72
CA VAL A 147 15.41 5.75 3.91
C VAL A 147 16.19 4.77 3.03
N ALA A 148 16.34 5.07 1.73
CA ALA A 148 17.07 4.18 0.81
C ALA A 148 18.55 4.04 1.18
N GLU A 149 19.22 5.13 1.56
CA GLU A 149 20.61 5.14 2.01
C GLU A 149 20.80 4.41 3.34
N ALA A 150 19.84 4.52 4.27
CA ALA A 150 19.87 3.79 5.53
C ALA A 150 19.76 2.29 5.32
N GLU A 151 18.86 1.82 4.45
CA GLU A 151 18.73 0.41 4.12
C GLU A 151 19.98 -0.15 3.46
N ILE A 152 20.59 0.59 2.51
CA ILE A 152 21.87 0.22 1.92
C ILE A 152 22.95 0.04 3.00
N ALA A 153 23.06 0.98 3.93
CA ALA A 153 24.04 0.92 5.02
C ALA A 153 23.78 -0.27 5.96
N GLU A 154 22.52 -0.60 6.23
CA GLU A 154 22.16 -1.77 7.03
C GLU A 154 22.57 -3.06 6.32
N ILE A 155 22.24 -3.21 5.05
CA ILE A 155 22.61 -4.38 4.25
C ILE A 155 24.14 -4.52 4.18
N GLU A 156 24.90 -3.46 3.94
CA GLU A 156 26.37 -3.50 3.90
C GLU A 156 26.97 -3.94 5.25
N THR A 157 26.39 -3.47 6.37
CA THR A 157 26.88 -3.83 7.72
C THR A 157 26.46 -5.22 8.17
N SER A 158 25.43 -5.80 7.55
CA SER A 158 24.92 -7.16 7.85
C SER A 158 25.93 -8.26 7.55
N GLY A 159 26.90 -8.00 6.66
CA GLY A 159 27.86 -8.99 6.18
C GLY A 159 27.27 -10.04 5.21
N VAL A 160 26.04 -9.85 4.76
CA VAL A 160 25.37 -10.73 3.77
C VAL A 160 25.93 -10.51 2.36
N PRO A 161 26.10 -9.27 1.86
CA PRO A 161 26.69 -9.03 0.55
C PRO A 161 28.16 -9.44 0.51
N LYS A 162 28.57 -10.11 -0.56
CA LYS A 162 29.96 -10.51 -0.79
C LYS A 162 30.73 -9.49 -1.62
N ALA A 163 30.08 -8.47 -2.10
CA ALA A 163 30.62 -7.36 -2.89
C ALA A 163 29.92 -6.05 -2.49
N PRO A 164 30.51 -4.88 -2.81
CA PRO A 164 29.84 -3.60 -2.55
C PRO A 164 28.49 -3.49 -3.24
N ILE A 165 27.54 -2.80 -2.61
CA ILE A 165 26.25 -2.47 -3.22
C ILE A 165 26.48 -1.44 -4.32
N VAL A 166 25.92 -1.68 -5.50
CA VAL A 166 26.02 -0.82 -6.69
C VAL A 166 24.68 -0.22 -7.12
N THR A 167 23.61 -0.49 -6.36
CA THR A 167 22.29 0.14 -6.54
C THR A 167 22.42 1.67 -6.44
N ARG A 168 21.79 2.40 -7.36
CA ARG A 168 21.88 3.87 -7.51
C ARG A 168 20.64 4.57 -7.03
#